data_f3ad99c9bae87cbaa42c0285d9e9fc51
#
_entry.id   f3ad99c9bae87cbaa42c0285d9e9fc51
#
_cell.length_a   1.000
_cell.length_b   1.000
_cell.length_c   1.000
_cell.angle_alpha   90.00
_cell.angle_beta   90.00
_cell.angle_gamma   90.00
#
_symmetry.space_group_name_H-M   'P 1'
#
loop_
_entity.id
_entity.type
_entity.pdbx_description
1 polymer ?
#
loop_
_entity_poly.entity_id
_entity_poly.type
_entity_poly.pdbx_seq_one_letter_code
_entity_poly.pdbx_strand_id
1 'polypeptide(L)'
;NSIDLELYDPKHTATNQTQGLKLLSSEKPRTLTNVPLKVTTTNIPLRHSAAVRAAETMLMADSTTSTTFYNCTTGFNVKNAAGTKFATTAAHCKNYKITVDDRKTTGNDNIALTFVGDFWNGSQDFQTMSLVSSTHTLNPEFFASDNVVKTLTGRRTQGNTPVGTYVCHYGMKTGYSCGTVQSTAFKAFGTDNKCGPSGAGVCNATWVKVSGPTLDCWGGDSGGPIFIGSVAAGLLSTATYQGTWSSSMKGQGYCGGAAKPNGYMTYMSTDELYKEGYSLLYGQ
;
A
#
# COMPACT_ATOMS: atom_id res chain seq x y z
N ASN A 1 7.77 -19.18 -36.31
CA ASN A 1 7.43 -18.35 -35.15
C ASN A 1 6.04 -17.78 -35.38
N SER A 2 5.08 -18.08 -34.54
CA SER A 2 3.73 -17.51 -34.51
C SER A 2 3.59 -16.59 -33.32
N ILE A 3 2.75 -15.58 -33.45
CA ILE A 3 2.31 -14.76 -32.30
C ILE A 3 0.94 -15.31 -31.88
N ASP A 4 0.83 -15.82 -30.68
CA ASP A 4 -0.44 -16.23 -30.11
C ASP A 4 -1.05 -15.03 -29.38
N LEU A 5 -2.26 -14.62 -29.81
CA LEU A 5 -3.04 -13.58 -29.18
C LEU A 5 -4.28 -14.21 -28.55
N GLU A 6 -4.43 -14.08 -27.25
CA GLU A 6 -5.59 -14.57 -26.51
C GLU A 6 -6.53 -13.41 -26.21
N LEU A 7 -7.79 -13.51 -26.65
CA LEU A 7 -8.81 -12.49 -26.43
C LEU A 7 -9.94 -13.08 -25.60
N TYR A 8 -10.34 -12.37 -24.55
CA TYR A 8 -11.52 -12.70 -23.75
C TYR A 8 -12.74 -11.90 -24.22
N ASP A 9 -13.81 -12.59 -24.59
CA ASP A 9 -15.12 -11.99 -24.89
C ASP A 9 -16.15 -12.44 -23.86
N PRO A 10 -16.58 -11.58 -22.92
CA PRO A 10 -17.54 -11.94 -21.88
C PRO A 10 -18.96 -12.16 -22.38
N LYS A 11 -19.28 -11.79 -23.65
CA LYS A 11 -20.65 -11.84 -24.19
C LYS A 11 -20.90 -12.96 -25.20
N HIS A 12 -19.88 -13.67 -25.64
CA HIS A 12 -19.95 -14.83 -26.53
C HIS A 12 -20.87 -14.70 -27.76
N THR A 13 -20.97 -13.53 -28.35
CA THR A 13 -21.74 -13.36 -29.58
C THR A 13 -20.80 -13.25 -30.76
N ALA A 14 -21.12 -13.91 -31.86
CA ALA A 14 -20.35 -13.85 -33.11
C ALA A 14 -20.10 -12.41 -33.61
N THR A 15 -20.96 -11.48 -33.22
CA THR A 15 -20.88 -10.05 -33.52
C THR A 15 -19.68 -9.38 -32.81
N ASN A 16 -19.35 -9.81 -31.61
CA ASN A 16 -18.26 -9.21 -30.83
C ASN A 16 -16.86 -9.65 -31.29
N GLN A 17 -16.76 -10.86 -31.85
CA GLN A 17 -15.50 -11.34 -32.44
C GLN A 17 -15.09 -10.48 -33.65
N THR A 18 -16.07 -10.07 -34.48
CA THR A 18 -15.83 -9.20 -35.62
C THR A 18 -15.47 -7.77 -35.21
N GLN A 19 -15.98 -7.28 -34.07
CA GLN A 19 -15.62 -5.96 -33.53
C GLN A 19 -14.24 -5.94 -32.91
N GLY A 20 -13.83 -7.00 -32.21
CA GLY A 20 -12.48 -7.15 -31.67
C GLY A 20 -11.40 -7.16 -32.80
N LEU A 21 -11.67 -7.86 -33.88
CA LEU A 21 -10.79 -7.89 -35.08
C LEU A 21 -10.75 -6.53 -35.80
N LYS A 22 -11.86 -5.76 -35.81
CA LYS A 22 -11.87 -4.40 -36.38
C LYS A 22 -11.06 -3.39 -35.56
N LEU A 23 -11.01 -3.51 -34.25
CA LEU A 23 -10.19 -2.65 -33.39
C LEU A 23 -8.68 -2.87 -33.64
N LEU A 24 -8.28 -4.12 -33.86
CA LEU A 24 -6.88 -4.45 -34.23
C LEU A 24 -6.52 -3.99 -35.65
N SER A 25 -7.51 -3.84 -36.53
CA SER A 25 -7.27 -3.39 -37.94
C SER A 25 -7.25 -1.87 -38.09
N SER A 26 -7.65 -1.10 -37.09
CA SER A 26 -7.70 0.37 -37.14
C SER A 26 -6.37 1.06 -36.79
N GLU A 27 -5.46 0.38 -36.14
CA GLU A 27 -4.08 0.85 -36.02
C GLU A 27 -3.29 0.48 -37.29
N LYS A 28 -2.65 1.47 -37.94
CA LYS A 28 -1.81 1.24 -39.09
C LYS A 28 -0.85 0.09 -38.83
N PRO A 29 -0.96 -1.06 -39.54
CA PRO A 29 -0.11 -2.19 -39.26
C PRO A 29 1.34 -1.77 -39.54
N ARG A 30 2.18 -1.79 -38.54
CA ARG A 30 3.61 -1.95 -38.76
C ARG A 30 3.72 -3.31 -39.42
N THR A 31 4.11 -3.34 -40.69
CA THR A 31 4.22 -4.53 -41.54
C THR A 31 5.15 -5.56 -40.88
N LEU A 32 4.59 -6.44 -40.07
CA LEU A 32 5.17 -7.75 -39.79
C LEU A 32 4.72 -8.67 -40.90
N THR A 33 5.39 -8.55 -42.06
CA THR A 33 5.16 -9.41 -43.19
C THR A 33 5.55 -10.84 -42.84
N ASN A 34 4.57 -11.76 -42.90
CA ASN A 34 4.73 -13.21 -42.87
C ASN A 34 4.84 -13.91 -41.49
N VAL A 35 4.35 -13.33 -40.43
CA VAL A 35 4.15 -14.10 -39.18
C VAL A 35 2.69 -14.54 -39.10
N PRO A 36 2.37 -15.85 -39.10
CA PRO A 36 1.00 -16.31 -38.97
C PRO A 36 0.46 -15.92 -37.58
N LEU A 37 -0.63 -15.18 -37.58
CA LEU A 37 -1.36 -14.81 -36.35
C LEU A 37 -2.36 -15.94 -36.03
N LYS A 38 -2.15 -16.65 -34.94
CA LYS A 38 -3.13 -17.58 -34.38
C LYS A 38 -3.94 -16.86 -33.33
N VAL A 39 -5.19 -16.62 -33.60
CA VAL A 39 -6.14 -16.07 -32.62
C VAL A 39 -6.90 -17.22 -31.98
N THR A 40 -6.74 -17.40 -30.68
CA THR A 40 -7.49 -18.38 -29.89
C THR A 40 -8.42 -17.61 -28.97
N THR A 41 -9.72 -17.88 -29.03
CA THR A 41 -10.69 -17.34 -28.09
C THR A 41 -10.85 -18.30 -26.92
N THR A 42 -10.79 -17.80 -25.70
CA THR A 42 -11.01 -18.59 -24.50
C THR A 42 -12.27 -18.11 -23.77
N ASN A 43 -13.02 -19.06 -23.25
CA ASN A 43 -14.19 -18.79 -22.41
C ASN A 43 -13.80 -18.56 -20.94
N ILE A 44 -12.51 -18.71 -20.64
CA ILE A 44 -12.00 -18.45 -19.30
C ILE A 44 -11.67 -16.96 -19.22
N PRO A 45 -12.33 -16.20 -18.32
CA PRO A 45 -11.94 -14.82 -18.11
C PRO A 45 -10.44 -14.77 -17.80
N LEU A 46 -9.68 -13.99 -18.57
CA LEU A 46 -8.33 -13.62 -18.19
C LEU A 46 -8.45 -12.83 -16.89
N ARG A 47 -8.40 -13.53 -15.77
CA ARG A 47 -8.28 -12.88 -14.48
C ARG A 47 -6.85 -12.40 -14.39
N HIS A 48 -6.67 -11.09 -14.33
CA HIS A 48 -5.42 -10.57 -13.81
C HIS A 48 -5.20 -11.25 -12.45
N SER A 49 -4.05 -11.89 -12.28
CA SER A 49 -3.68 -12.40 -10.97
C SER A 49 -3.78 -11.23 -9.99
N ALA A 50 -4.68 -11.34 -9.01
CA ALA A 50 -4.83 -10.30 -8.02
C ALA A 50 -3.49 -10.12 -7.29
N ALA A 51 -3.11 -8.90 -7.03
CA ALA A 51 -1.81 -8.56 -6.47
C ALA A 51 -1.97 -7.69 -5.23
N VAL A 52 -1.12 -7.88 -4.24
CA VAL A 52 -1.00 -6.97 -3.10
C VAL A 52 -0.05 -5.84 -3.47
N ARG A 53 -0.53 -4.62 -3.33
CA ARG A 53 0.20 -3.36 -3.50
C ARG A 53 0.17 -2.57 -2.21
N ALA A 54 1.00 -1.56 -2.09
CA ALA A 54 0.85 -0.63 -0.98
C ALA A 54 -0.37 0.29 -1.19
N ALA A 55 -0.93 0.74 -0.07
CA ALA A 55 -2.13 1.58 0.00
C ALA A 55 -3.45 0.84 -0.34
N GLU A 56 -3.50 -0.46 -0.12
CA GLU A 56 -4.73 -1.25 -0.20
C GLU A 56 -5.36 -1.46 1.17
N THR A 57 -6.64 -1.79 1.19
CA THR A 57 -7.36 -2.09 2.42
C THR A 57 -6.92 -3.45 2.95
N MET A 58 -6.49 -3.49 4.19
CA MET A 58 -6.16 -4.71 4.90
C MET A 58 -7.15 -4.92 6.05
N LEU A 59 -7.82 -6.05 6.06
CA LEU A 59 -8.70 -6.50 7.14
C LEU A 59 -7.97 -7.53 8.01
N MET A 60 -8.07 -7.39 9.31
CA MET A 60 -7.35 -8.21 10.27
C MET A 60 -8.19 -8.45 11.52
N ALA A 61 -8.04 -9.59 12.15
CA ALA A 61 -8.70 -9.93 13.42
C ALA A 61 -7.69 -9.96 14.57
N ASP A 62 -8.16 -9.90 15.80
CA ASP A 62 -7.34 -10.02 17.01
C ASP A 62 -7.09 -11.46 17.44
N SER A 63 -7.84 -12.43 16.90
CA SER A 63 -7.68 -13.85 17.15
C SER A 63 -8.22 -14.70 16.00
N THR A 64 -7.90 -16.00 16.02
CA THR A 64 -8.42 -16.97 15.04
C THR A 64 -9.92 -17.21 15.18
N THR A 65 -10.51 -16.94 16.32
CA THR A 65 -11.94 -17.13 16.61
C THR A 65 -12.76 -15.85 16.49
N SER A 66 -12.10 -14.69 16.43
CA SER A 66 -12.77 -13.40 16.34
C SER A 66 -13.64 -13.26 15.08
N THR A 67 -14.79 -12.65 15.25
CA THR A 67 -15.67 -12.18 14.16
C THR A 67 -15.57 -10.67 13.94
N THR A 68 -14.81 -9.98 14.79
CA THR A 68 -14.53 -8.54 14.66
C THR A 68 -13.27 -8.34 13.84
N PHE A 69 -13.38 -7.49 12.82
CA PHE A 69 -12.28 -7.11 11.96
C PHE A 69 -11.90 -5.65 12.16
N TYR A 70 -10.62 -5.39 12.09
CA TYR A 70 -10.00 -4.08 12.16
C TYR A 70 -9.39 -3.74 10.81
N ASN A 71 -9.34 -2.46 10.50
CA ASN A 71 -8.77 -1.98 9.25
C ASN A 71 -7.37 -1.43 9.49
N CYS A 72 -6.46 -1.77 8.59
CA CYS A 72 -5.18 -1.12 8.38
C CYS A 72 -4.94 -0.94 6.89
N THR A 73 -3.86 -0.29 6.54
CA THR A 73 -3.45 -0.05 5.15
C THR A 73 -2.19 -0.84 4.86
N THR A 74 -2.09 -1.47 3.68
CA THR A 74 -0.87 -2.13 3.23
C THR A 74 0.25 -1.12 3.05
N GLY A 75 1.44 -1.46 3.54
CA GLY A 75 2.69 -0.75 3.29
C GLY A 75 3.39 -1.23 2.02
N PHE A 76 4.60 -0.73 1.77
CA PHE A 76 5.41 -1.19 0.66
C PHE A 76 5.81 -2.65 0.81
N ASN A 77 5.71 -3.41 -0.27
CA ASN A 77 6.19 -4.78 -0.28
C ASN A 77 7.73 -4.82 -0.20
N VAL A 78 8.22 -5.81 0.52
CA VAL A 78 9.65 -5.98 0.82
C VAL A 78 10.12 -7.38 0.44
N LYS A 79 11.43 -7.56 0.43
CA LYS A 79 12.09 -8.88 0.38
C LYS A 79 13.20 -8.95 1.44
N ASN A 80 13.44 -10.14 1.95
CA ASN A 80 14.60 -10.41 2.80
C ASN A 80 15.87 -10.70 1.97
N ALA A 81 16.98 -10.98 2.64
CA ALA A 81 18.26 -11.30 2.00
C ALA A 81 18.21 -12.56 1.10
N ALA A 82 17.32 -13.51 1.41
CA ALA A 82 17.11 -14.69 0.58
C ALA A 82 16.21 -14.43 -0.65
N GLY A 83 15.71 -13.21 -0.82
CA GLY A 83 14.82 -12.83 -1.92
C GLY A 83 13.35 -13.16 -1.69
N THR A 84 12.99 -13.74 -0.56
CA THR A 84 11.59 -14.03 -0.20
C THR A 84 10.84 -12.71 0.01
N LYS A 85 9.68 -12.59 -0.65
CA LYS A 85 8.86 -11.38 -0.64
C LYS A 85 7.82 -11.40 0.46
N PHE A 86 7.51 -10.24 1.01
CA PHE A 86 6.51 -10.03 2.06
C PHE A 86 5.71 -8.76 1.81
N ALA A 87 4.43 -8.80 2.14
CA ALA A 87 3.64 -7.60 2.34
C ALA A 87 3.97 -6.99 3.71
N THR A 88 3.76 -5.68 3.87
CA THR A 88 3.96 -4.99 5.15
C THR A 88 2.73 -4.21 5.57
N THR A 89 2.61 -3.94 6.85
CA THR A 89 1.74 -2.94 7.48
C THR A 89 2.34 -2.53 8.82
N ALA A 90 1.67 -1.67 9.60
CA ALA A 90 2.12 -1.33 10.95
C ALA A 90 2.01 -2.53 11.91
N ALA A 91 2.96 -2.68 12.82
CA ALA A 91 2.99 -3.78 13.80
C ALA A 91 1.87 -3.69 14.85
N HIS A 92 1.41 -2.47 15.19
CA HIS A 92 0.29 -2.29 16.10
C HIS A 92 -1.06 -2.74 15.51
N CYS A 93 -1.13 -3.02 14.20
CA CYS A 93 -2.28 -3.66 13.56
C CYS A 93 -2.43 -5.10 14.05
N LYS A 94 -3.64 -5.64 13.92
CA LYS A 94 -3.89 -7.05 14.28
C LYS A 94 -3.18 -8.00 13.30
N ASN A 95 -3.05 -9.27 13.67
CA ASN A 95 -2.23 -10.22 12.92
C ASN A 95 -2.89 -11.60 12.66
N TYR A 96 -4.20 -11.71 12.84
CA TYR A 96 -4.98 -12.91 12.53
C TYR A 96 -5.96 -12.66 11.39
N LYS A 97 -6.31 -13.73 10.63
CA LYS A 97 -7.30 -13.68 9.53
C LYS A 97 -7.05 -12.51 8.57
N ILE A 98 -5.81 -12.35 8.14
CA ILE A 98 -5.40 -11.21 7.34
C ILE A 98 -5.87 -11.37 5.91
N THR A 99 -6.59 -10.40 5.38
CA THR A 99 -6.98 -10.32 3.97
C THR A 99 -6.72 -8.94 3.41
N VAL A 100 -6.39 -8.89 2.13
CA VAL A 100 -6.19 -7.64 1.38
C VAL A 100 -7.13 -7.66 0.18
N ASP A 101 -7.73 -6.51 -0.11
CA ASP A 101 -8.58 -6.29 -1.26
C ASP A 101 -7.78 -5.58 -2.37
N ASP A 102 -7.61 -6.25 -3.52
CA ASP A 102 -6.95 -5.65 -4.69
C ASP A 102 -7.89 -4.65 -5.34
N ARG A 103 -7.61 -3.37 -5.16
CA ARG A 103 -8.43 -2.26 -5.69
C ARG A 103 -8.43 -2.14 -7.21
N LYS A 104 -7.55 -2.85 -7.92
CA LYS A 104 -7.55 -2.89 -9.40
C LYS A 104 -8.56 -3.86 -9.98
N THR A 105 -9.09 -4.75 -9.18
CA THR A 105 -10.09 -5.72 -9.62
C THR A 105 -11.51 -5.26 -9.29
N THR A 106 -12.49 -5.78 -10.01
CA THR A 106 -13.90 -5.56 -9.69
C THR A 106 -14.39 -6.65 -8.75
N GLY A 107 -14.45 -6.36 -7.47
CA GLY A 107 -14.90 -7.29 -6.42
C GLY A 107 -13.92 -7.35 -5.25
N ASN A 108 -14.34 -7.98 -4.17
CA ASN A 108 -13.46 -8.24 -3.03
C ASN A 108 -12.66 -9.50 -3.32
N ASP A 109 -11.39 -9.37 -3.67
CA ASP A 109 -10.53 -10.52 -3.94
C ASP A 109 -10.15 -11.29 -2.68
N ASN A 110 -10.21 -10.65 -1.52
CA ASN A 110 -9.89 -11.26 -0.22
C ASN A 110 -8.58 -12.06 -0.26
N ILE A 111 -7.50 -11.44 -0.77
CA ILE A 111 -6.19 -12.07 -0.86
C ILE A 111 -5.73 -12.42 0.55
N ALA A 112 -5.68 -13.71 0.88
CA ALA A 112 -5.30 -14.17 2.20
C ALA A 112 -3.78 -14.06 2.41
N LEU A 113 -3.40 -13.52 3.57
CA LEU A 113 -2.03 -13.40 4.03
C LEU A 113 -1.84 -14.14 5.36
N THR A 114 -0.62 -14.63 5.58
CA THR A 114 -0.20 -15.23 6.85
C THR A 114 0.83 -14.32 7.51
N PHE A 115 0.61 -14.00 8.78
CA PHE A 115 1.58 -13.30 9.62
C PHE A 115 2.90 -14.07 9.70
N VAL A 116 4.02 -13.36 9.57
CA VAL A 116 5.37 -13.93 9.63
C VAL A 116 6.11 -13.42 10.86
N GLY A 117 6.07 -12.12 11.12
CA GLY A 117 6.73 -11.50 12.25
C GLY A 117 6.50 -10.01 12.31
N ASP A 118 6.75 -9.43 13.48
CA ASP A 118 6.63 -8.01 13.72
C ASP A 118 7.87 -7.43 14.40
N PHE A 119 8.02 -6.13 14.22
CA PHE A 119 9.04 -5.30 14.84
C PHE A 119 8.32 -4.09 15.44
N TRP A 120 7.94 -4.22 16.70
CA TRP A 120 7.24 -3.18 17.42
C TRP A 120 8.00 -2.78 18.67
N ASN A 121 8.73 -1.69 18.59
CA ASN A 121 9.59 -1.18 19.66
C ASN A 121 9.71 0.35 19.59
N GLY A 122 10.66 0.91 20.34
CA GLY A 122 10.87 2.36 20.42
C GLY A 122 11.06 3.09 19.09
N SER A 123 11.55 2.41 18.06
CA SER A 123 11.88 3.00 16.75
C SER A 123 11.11 2.36 15.59
N GLN A 124 10.49 1.22 15.81
CA GLN A 124 9.93 0.37 14.78
C GLN A 124 8.46 0.08 15.06
N ASP A 125 7.68 0.06 14.01
CA ASP A 125 6.27 -0.30 14.00
C ASP A 125 5.92 -0.87 12.62
N PHE A 126 6.38 -2.09 12.34
CA PHE A 126 6.00 -2.79 11.12
C PHE A 126 5.91 -4.30 11.35
N GLN A 127 5.07 -4.94 10.58
CA GLN A 127 4.96 -6.38 10.49
C GLN A 127 5.04 -6.86 9.05
N THR A 128 5.39 -8.12 8.89
CA THR A 128 5.55 -8.78 7.59
C THR A 128 4.60 -9.95 7.47
N MET A 129 4.10 -10.15 6.25
CA MET A 129 3.13 -11.20 5.93
C MET A 129 3.48 -11.85 4.61
N SER A 130 3.28 -13.17 4.51
CA SER A 130 3.43 -13.94 3.28
C SER A 130 2.08 -14.21 2.62
N LEU A 131 2.06 -14.37 1.29
CA LEU A 131 0.89 -14.86 0.57
C LEU A 131 0.58 -16.30 0.97
N VAL A 132 -0.71 -16.61 1.17
CA VAL A 132 -1.18 -17.99 1.37
C VAL A 132 -1.20 -18.75 0.04
N SER A 133 -1.56 -18.07 -1.04
CA SER A 133 -1.65 -18.68 -2.38
C SER A 133 -0.58 -18.14 -3.33
N SER A 134 0.04 -19.04 -4.08
CA SER A 134 0.98 -18.69 -5.16
C SER A 134 0.31 -18.11 -6.42
N THR A 135 -1.02 -18.09 -6.47
CA THR A 135 -1.78 -17.47 -7.57
C THR A 135 -1.78 -15.94 -7.51
N HIS A 136 -1.38 -15.38 -6.38
CA HIS A 136 -1.28 -13.94 -6.17
C HIS A 136 0.17 -13.48 -6.17
N THR A 137 0.39 -12.18 -6.32
CA THR A 137 1.73 -11.59 -6.36
C THR A 137 1.87 -10.42 -5.39
N LEU A 138 3.11 -10.16 -4.96
CA LEU A 138 3.49 -8.95 -4.23
C LEU A 138 4.21 -8.03 -5.23
N ASN A 139 3.57 -6.93 -5.61
CA ASN A 139 4.07 -6.02 -6.64
C ASN A 139 4.83 -4.82 -6.05
N PRO A 140 5.84 -4.29 -6.76
CA PRO A 140 6.53 -3.06 -6.40
C PRO A 140 5.69 -1.82 -6.74
N GLU A 141 4.40 -1.87 -6.50
CA GLU A 141 3.43 -0.84 -6.85
C GLU A 141 2.74 -0.31 -5.60
N PHE A 142 2.21 0.90 -5.70
CA PHE A 142 1.40 1.53 -4.66
C PHE A 142 0.37 2.47 -5.27
N PHE A 143 -0.76 2.63 -4.59
CA PHE A 143 -1.71 3.66 -4.94
C PHE A 143 -1.20 5.02 -4.47
N ALA A 144 -0.94 5.91 -5.41
CA ALA A 144 -0.55 7.29 -5.15
C ALA A 144 -1.75 8.25 -5.11
N SER A 145 -2.91 7.81 -5.55
CA SER A 145 -4.24 8.41 -5.38
C SER A 145 -5.31 7.37 -5.66
N ASP A 146 -6.58 7.75 -5.60
CA ASP A 146 -7.71 6.81 -5.79
C ASP A 146 -7.61 6.00 -7.09
N ASN A 147 -7.10 6.60 -8.17
CA ASN A 147 -7.06 5.99 -9.50
C ASN A 147 -5.64 5.96 -10.10
N VAL A 148 -4.61 6.32 -9.35
CA VAL A 148 -3.24 6.37 -9.84
C VAL A 148 -2.38 5.37 -9.10
N VAL A 149 -1.94 4.35 -9.81
CA VAL A 149 -0.94 3.40 -9.33
C VAL A 149 0.42 3.81 -9.88
N LYS A 150 1.42 3.83 -9.02
CA LYS A 150 2.81 4.07 -9.38
C LYS A 150 3.67 2.86 -9.06
N THR A 151 4.68 2.65 -9.87
CA THR A 151 5.75 1.70 -9.57
C THR A 151 6.78 2.38 -8.68
N LEU A 152 7.18 1.69 -7.60
CA LEU A 152 8.21 2.17 -6.70
C LEU A 152 9.58 2.11 -7.39
N THR A 153 10.28 3.24 -7.45
CA THR A 153 11.57 3.36 -8.16
C THR A 153 12.77 3.56 -7.23
N GLY A 154 12.53 3.80 -5.95
CA GLY A 154 13.59 4.03 -4.99
C GLY A 154 13.07 4.33 -3.59
N ARG A 155 13.99 4.66 -2.69
CA ARG A 155 13.67 5.13 -1.34
C ARG A 155 14.48 6.36 -0.96
N ARG A 156 13.96 7.13 -0.01
CA ARG A 156 14.69 8.15 0.71
C ARG A 156 14.97 7.66 2.13
N THR A 157 16.18 7.88 2.57
CA THR A 157 16.55 7.70 3.98
C THR A 157 15.97 8.84 4.82
N GLN A 158 15.88 8.66 6.12
CA GLN A 158 15.47 9.71 7.05
C GLN A 158 16.41 10.93 6.94
N GLY A 159 17.72 10.69 6.84
CA GLY A 159 18.71 11.76 6.67
C GLY A 159 18.53 12.57 5.38
N ASN A 160 18.00 11.96 4.33
CA ASN A 160 17.70 12.63 3.06
C ASN A 160 16.26 13.18 2.98
N THR A 161 15.55 13.19 4.10
CA THR A 161 14.18 13.72 4.21
C THR A 161 14.12 14.79 5.31
N PRO A 162 14.82 15.93 5.15
CA PRO A 162 14.92 16.95 6.19
C PRO A 162 13.58 17.63 6.49
N VAL A 163 13.52 18.35 7.60
CA VAL A 163 12.44 19.29 7.92
C VAL A 163 12.20 20.22 6.73
N GLY A 164 10.92 20.48 6.45
CA GLY A 164 10.50 21.25 5.26
C GLY A 164 10.22 20.39 4.03
N THR A 165 10.62 19.10 4.02
CA THR A 165 10.30 18.20 2.91
C THR A 165 8.79 17.95 2.82
N TYR A 166 8.24 18.08 1.60
CA TYR A 166 6.84 17.76 1.34
C TYR A 166 6.70 16.29 1.01
N VAL A 167 5.90 15.57 1.81
CA VAL A 167 5.65 14.13 1.68
C VAL A 167 4.16 13.87 1.56
N CYS A 168 3.81 12.80 0.86
CA CYS A 168 2.43 12.37 0.70
C CYS A 168 2.23 10.98 1.28
N HIS A 169 0.99 10.66 1.61
CA HIS A 169 0.57 9.32 1.95
C HIS A 169 -0.72 8.96 1.22
N TYR A 170 -1.01 7.68 1.20
CA TYR A 170 -2.33 7.18 0.88
C TYR A 170 -2.76 6.16 1.95
N GLY A 171 -3.83 6.48 2.66
CA GLY A 171 -4.45 5.61 3.66
C GLY A 171 -5.79 5.07 3.15
N MET A 172 -6.15 3.87 3.57
CA MET A 172 -7.43 3.26 3.17
C MET A 172 -8.63 4.08 3.65
N LYS A 173 -8.45 4.83 4.76
CA LYS A 173 -9.51 5.62 5.38
C LYS A 173 -9.60 7.01 4.78
N THR A 174 -8.50 7.74 4.76
CA THR A 174 -8.49 9.15 4.37
C THR A 174 -8.09 9.38 2.91
N GLY A 175 -7.57 8.36 2.23
CA GLY A 175 -7.10 8.47 0.85
C GLY A 175 -5.79 9.23 0.75
N TYR A 176 -5.61 9.94 -0.37
CA TYR A 176 -4.41 10.71 -0.66
C TYR A 176 -4.42 12.06 0.03
N SER A 177 -3.36 12.34 0.77
CA SER A 177 -3.08 13.68 1.28
C SER A 177 -1.59 13.91 1.48
N CYS A 178 -1.18 15.16 1.66
CA CYS A 178 0.23 15.53 1.75
C CYS A 178 0.44 16.55 2.86
N GLY A 179 1.65 16.56 3.41
CA GLY A 179 2.07 17.51 4.42
C GLY A 179 3.58 17.74 4.41
N THR A 180 4.01 18.60 5.29
CA THR A 180 5.43 18.99 5.43
C THR A 180 6.03 18.32 6.65
N VAL A 181 7.21 17.78 6.53
CA VAL A 181 8.01 17.24 7.64
C VAL A 181 8.33 18.37 8.63
N GLN A 182 7.91 18.18 9.87
CA GLN A 182 8.11 19.13 10.97
C GLN A 182 9.28 18.73 11.88
N SER A 183 9.56 17.44 11.98
CA SER A 183 10.65 16.90 12.78
C SER A 183 11.05 15.53 12.24
N THR A 184 12.32 15.24 12.26
CA THR A 184 12.90 13.91 11.96
C THR A 184 13.42 13.21 13.22
N ALA A 185 13.27 13.84 14.38
CA ALA A 185 13.68 13.32 15.67
C ALA A 185 12.52 13.43 16.69
N PHE A 186 11.33 12.98 16.28
CA PHE A 186 10.13 13.06 17.10
C PHE A 186 9.95 11.77 17.92
N LYS A 187 9.48 11.90 19.14
CA LYS A 187 8.98 10.78 19.93
C LYS A 187 7.52 10.58 19.59
N ALA A 188 7.21 9.53 18.84
CA ALA A 188 5.83 9.17 18.53
C ALA A 188 5.11 8.73 19.80
N PHE A 189 3.77 8.68 19.76
CA PHE A 189 2.92 8.21 20.87
C PHE A 189 2.90 9.08 22.14
N GLY A 190 2.08 10.13 22.09
CA GLY A 190 1.41 10.82 23.20
C GLY A 190 2.23 11.15 24.44
N THR A 191 1.51 11.47 25.50
CA THR A 191 2.08 11.83 26.82
C THR A 191 2.78 10.67 27.53
N ASP A 192 2.47 9.42 27.15
CA ASP A 192 2.96 8.24 27.85
C ASP A 192 4.28 7.72 27.30
N ASN A 193 4.77 8.22 26.17
CA ASN A 193 6.02 7.79 25.49
C ASN A 193 6.16 6.26 25.36
N LYS A 194 5.04 5.56 25.18
CA LYS A 194 5.01 4.10 25.14
C LYS A 194 4.97 3.61 23.69
N CYS A 195 5.99 2.86 23.32
CA CYS A 195 6.09 2.16 22.05
C CYS A 195 6.23 0.67 22.30
N GLY A 196 5.69 -0.15 21.40
CA GLY A 196 5.76 -1.59 21.52
C GLY A 196 4.50 -2.23 22.09
N PRO A 197 4.44 -3.58 22.12
CA PRO A 197 3.29 -4.33 22.56
C PRO A 197 2.88 -3.92 23.97
N SER A 198 1.58 -3.68 24.18
CA SER A 198 1.04 -3.28 25.49
C SER A 198 1.67 -2.01 26.09
N GLY A 199 2.33 -1.18 25.26
CA GLY A 199 3.01 0.02 25.73
C GLY A 199 4.23 -0.24 26.59
N ALA A 200 4.92 -1.35 26.40
CA ALA A 200 6.03 -1.79 27.26
C ALA A 200 7.35 -1.05 27.00
N GLY A 201 7.51 -0.40 25.84
CA GLY A 201 8.75 0.27 25.44
C GLY A 201 8.70 1.79 25.55
N VAL A 202 9.88 2.42 25.61
CA VAL A 202 10.04 3.87 25.50
C VAL A 202 10.19 4.24 24.02
N CYS A 203 9.47 5.25 23.57
CA CYS A 203 9.59 5.73 22.19
C CYS A 203 10.89 6.51 22.02
N ASN A 204 11.68 6.12 21.04
CA ASN A 204 12.89 6.81 20.63
C ASN A 204 12.57 8.05 19.79
N ALA A 205 13.48 9.00 19.75
CA ALA A 205 13.37 10.18 18.91
C ALA A 205 13.84 9.87 17.47
N THR A 206 13.20 8.87 16.85
CA THR A 206 13.53 8.39 15.48
C THR A 206 12.37 8.53 14.51
N TRP A 207 11.23 8.97 14.99
CA TRP A 207 10.03 9.12 14.18
C TRP A 207 10.02 10.43 13.40
N VAL A 208 9.41 10.39 12.23
CA VAL A 208 9.22 11.59 11.41
C VAL A 208 7.80 12.11 11.63
N LYS A 209 7.71 13.36 12.08
CA LYS A 209 6.45 14.08 12.29
C LYS A 209 6.10 14.90 11.06
N VAL A 210 4.87 14.80 10.59
CA VAL A 210 4.35 15.53 9.43
C VAL A 210 3.05 16.23 9.81
N SER A 211 2.88 17.47 9.36
CA SER A 211 1.62 18.19 9.44
C SER A 211 1.42 19.04 8.19
N GLY A 212 0.21 19.51 7.97
CA GLY A 212 -0.09 20.35 6.83
C GLY A 212 -1.57 20.73 6.75
N PRO A 213 -1.90 21.83 6.05
CA PRO A 213 -3.26 22.38 6.03
C PRO A 213 -4.30 21.44 5.42
N THR A 214 -3.88 20.53 4.56
CA THR A 214 -4.73 19.55 3.87
C THR A 214 -4.38 18.11 4.21
N LEU A 215 -3.46 17.90 5.18
CA LEU A 215 -3.06 16.57 5.58
C LEU A 215 -4.18 15.92 6.39
N ASP A 216 -4.73 14.85 5.86
CA ASP A 216 -5.68 13.99 6.58
C ASP A 216 -4.99 12.72 7.04
N CYS A 217 -5.32 12.29 8.24
CA CYS A 217 -4.92 10.98 8.76
C CYS A 217 -5.93 10.51 9.81
N TRP A 218 -6.15 9.20 9.86
CA TRP A 218 -7.14 8.60 10.75
C TRP A 218 -6.78 7.18 11.13
N GLY A 219 -7.42 6.65 12.17
CA GLY A 219 -7.32 5.22 12.50
C GLY A 219 -7.78 4.34 11.35
N GLY A 220 -6.91 3.45 10.89
CA GLY A 220 -7.08 2.63 9.67
C GLY A 220 -6.10 2.98 8.55
N ASP A 221 -5.49 4.17 8.56
CA ASP A 221 -4.42 4.54 7.64
C ASP A 221 -3.06 3.94 8.04
N SER A 222 -3.00 3.37 9.25
CA SER A 222 -1.82 2.70 9.83
C SER A 222 -1.20 1.70 8.85
N GLY A 223 0.12 1.75 8.70
CA GLY A 223 0.89 0.94 7.77
C GLY A 223 0.96 1.49 6.35
N GLY A 224 0.10 2.45 5.99
CA GLY A 224 0.06 3.03 4.65
C GLY A 224 1.38 3.65 4.20
N PRO A 225 1.64 3.70 2.89
CA PRO A 225 2.89 4.19 2.34
C PRO A 225 3.02 5.70 2.49
N ILE A 226 4.23 6.14 2.89
CA ILE A 226 4.66 7.54 2.81
C ILE A 226 5.64 7.66 1.65
N PHE A 227 5.41 8.62 0.75
CA PHE A 227 6.16 8.72 -0.49
C PHE A 227 6.37 10.15 -0.99
N ILE A 228 7.32 10.30 -1.92
CA ILE A 228 7.61 11.52 -2.68
C ILE A 228 7.71 11.11 -4.14
N GLY A 229 6.71 11.49 -4.95
CA GLY A 229 6.67 11.04 -6.35
C GLY A 229 6.50 9.53 -6.47
N SER A 230 7.54 8.81 -6.87
CA SER A 230 7.60 7.34 -6.95
C SER A 230 8.63 6.74 -5.98
N VAL A 231 9.05 7.50 -4.97
CA VAL A 231 10.11 7.12 -4.03
C VAL A 231 9.52 6.95 -2.64
N ALA A 232 9.77 5.83 -1.98
CA ALA A 232 9.32 5.55 -0.61
C ALA A 232 10.08 6.39 0.41
N ALA A 233 9.37 6.88 1.43
CA ALA A 233 9.97 7.54 2.60
C ALA A 233 9.73 6.76 3.89
N GLY A 234 8.60 6.06 4.04
CA GLY A 234 8.28 5.34 5.25
C GLY A 234 6.93 4.65 5.23
N LEU A 235 6.50 4.19 6.40
CA LEU A 235 5.19 3.63 6.69
C LEU A 235 4.50 4.46 7.78
N LEU A 236 3.25 4.82 7.56
CA LEU A 236 2.45 5.57 8.52
C LEU A 236 2.25 4.73 9.80
N SER A 237 2.57 5.31 10.94
CA SER A 237 2.43 4.63 12.24
C SER A 237 1.29 5.22 13.05
N THR A 238 1.30 6.52 13.34
CA THR A 238 0.29 7.14 14.19
C THR A 238 -0.34 8.36 13.57
N ALA A 239 -1.59 8.58 13.95
CA ALA A 239 -2.36 9.76 13.63
C ALA A 239 -2.91 10.38 14.91
N THR A 240 -2.97 11.70 14.97
CA THR A 240 -3.43 12.40 16.18
C THR A 240 -4.93 12.32 16.41
N TYR A 241 -5.68 11.87 15.43
CA TYR A 241 -7.12 11.78 15.54
C TYR A 241 -7.60 10.33 15.49
N GLN A 242 -8.44 9.99 16.48
CA GLN A 242 -9.14 8.71 16.59
C GLN A 242 -10.61 9.00 16.89
N GLY A 243 -11.51 8.13 16.49
CA GLY A 243 -12.96 8.27 16.72
C GLY A 243 -13.77 7.75 15.54
N THR A 244 -14.99 8.27 15.36
CA THR A 244 -15.85 7.88 14.24
C THR A 244 -15.46 8.68 12.99
N TRP A 245 -15.05 7.99 11.95
CA TRP A 245 -14.79 8.59 10.65
C TRP A 245 -16.07 8.82 9.86
N SER A 246 -16.12 9.95 9.16
CA SER A 246 -17.14 10.25 8.16
C SER A 246 -16.45 10.68 6.87
N SER A 247 -17.00 10.27 5.73
CA SER A 247 -16.47 10.66 4.41
C SER A 247 -16.44 12.18 4.20
N SER A 248 -17.32 12.91 4.88
CA SER A 248 -17.33 14.38 4.87
C SER A 248 -16.11 15.02 5.54
N MET A 249 -15.33 14.24 6.29
CA MET A 249 -14.10 14.70 6.95
C MET A 249 -12.88 14.68 6.03
N LYS A 250 -12.97 13.98 4.89
CA LYS A 250 -11.88 13.88 3.91
C LYS A 250 -11.57 15.26 3.33
N GLY A 251 -10.30 15.63 3.27
CA GLY A 251 -9.84 16.92 2.75
C GLY A 251 -9.97 18.10 3.73
N GLN A 252 -10.39 17.85 4.98
CA GLN A 252 -10.60 18.89 5.98
C GLN A 252 -9.34 19.24 6.80
N GLY A 253 -8.23 18.52 6.57
CA GLY A 253 -6.97 18.80 7.27
C GLY A 253 -6.95 18.36 8.73
N TYR A 254 -7.38 17.13 9.01
CA TYR A 254 -7.40 16.59 10.38
C TYR A 254 -6.01 16.30 10.96
N CYS A 255 -4.95 16.37 10.16
CA CYS A 255 -3.57 16.21 10.62
C CYS A 255 -2.74 17.49 10.46
N GLY A 256 -3.24 18.60 10.96
CA GLY A 256 -2.51 19.87 11.04
C GLY A 256 -3.14 21.02 10.27
N GLY A 257 -4.34 20.82 9.68
CA GLY A 257 -5.08 21.86 9.00
C GLY A 257 -6.10 22.59 9.89
N ALA A 258 -7.03 23.29 9.24
CA ALA A 258 -8.04 24.11 9.89
C ALA A 258 -8.93 23.32 10.87
N ALA A 259 -9.31 22.08 10.50
CA ALA A 259 -10.13 21.22 11.36
C ALA A 259 -9.37 20.68 12.57
N LYS A 260 -8.04 20.59 12.52
CA LYS A 260 -7.19 20.10 13.61
C LYS A 260 -5.81 20.79 13.57
N PRO A 261 -5.70 22.07 14.00
CA PRO A 261 -4.47 22.84 13.86
C PRO A 261 -3.23 22.24 14.52
N ASN A 262 -3.42 21.47 15.61
CA ASN A 262 -2.35 20.77 16.33
C ASN A 262 -2.21 19.31 15.92
N GLY A 263 -2.93 18.89 14.88
CA GLY A 263 -2.87 17.53 14.37
C GLY A 263 -1.56 17.26 13.64
N TYR A 264 -1.19 15.99 13.60
CA TYR A 264 -0.03 15.49 12.85
C TYR A 264 -0.17 14.00 12.63
N MET A 265 0.57 13.49 11.69
CA MET A 265 0.87 12.07 11.61
C MET A 265 2.34 11.83 11.92
N THR A 266 2.67 10.60 12.32
CA THR A 266 4.06 10.14 12.37
C THR A 266 4.24 8.92 11.50
N TYR A 267 5.43 8.81 10.92
CA TYR A 267 5.80 7.63 10.17
C TYR A 267 7.16 7.08 10.60
N MET A 268 7.31 5.79 10.44
CA MET A 268 8.57 5.08 10.55
C MET A 268 9.32 5.20 9.24
N SER A 269 10.57 5.65 9.26
CA SER A 269 11.41 5.69 8.05
C SER A 269 11.62 4.29 7.47
N THR A 270 11.78 4.21 6.15
CA THR A 270 12.20 2.96 5.48
C THR A 270 13.54 2.43 5.99
N ASP A 271 14.38 3.27 6.63
CA ASP A 271 15.64 2.84 7.21
C ASP A 271 15.46 1.73 8.25
N GLU A 272 14.35 1.73 8.98
CA GLU A 272 14.06 0.73 9.99
C GLU A 272 13.79 -0.67 9.37
N LEU A 273 13.19 -0.72 8.17
CA LEU A 273 13.05 -1.98 7.42
C LEU A 273 14.43 -2.56 7.06
N TYR A 274 15.34 -1.71 6.61
CA TYR A 274 16.68 -2.13 6.20
C TYR A 274 17.56 -2.58 7.37
N LYS A 275 17.36 -2.03 8.56
CA LYS A 275 18.06 -2.49 9.79
C LYS A 275 17.71 -3.95 10.11
N GLU A 276 16.50 -4.37 9.79
CA GLU A 276 16.01 -5.73 10.01
C GLU A 276 16.27 -6.67 8.81
N GLY A 277 17.09 -6.23 7.86
CA GLY A 277 17.47 -7.04 6.71
C GLY A 277 16.44 -7.12 5.59
N TYR A 278 15.40 -6.28 5.62
CA TYR A 278 14.44 -6.17 4.55
C TYR A 278 14.82 -5.06 3.57
N SER A 279 14.59 -5.28 2.30
CA SER A 279 14.70 -4.27 1.25
C SER A 279 13.38 -4.13 0.50
N LEU A 280 13.07 -2.91 0.06
CA LEU A 280 11.88 -2.64 -0.73
C LEU A 280 11.90 -3.36 -2.07
N LEU A 281 10.74 -3.76 -2.59
CA LEU A 281 10.60 -4.18 -3.98
C LEU A 281 10.58 -2.93 -4.86
N TYR A 282 11.36 -2.94 -5.93
CA TYR A 282 11.37 -1.91 -6.96
C TYR A 282 10.92 -2.48 -8.30
N GLY A 283 10.22 -1.68 -9.11
CA GLY A 283 10.01 -1.98 -10.52
C GLY A 283 11.29 -1.77 -11.32
N GLN A 284 11.43 -2.56 -12.34
CA GLN A 284 12.50 -2.41 -13.36
C GLN A 284 12.08 -1.40 -14.42
#